data_8b6e1d921e6932a1b4356eabbe0a9fe3
#
_entry.id   8b6e1d921e6932a1b4356eabbe0a9fe3
#
_cell.length_a   1.000
_cell.length_b   1.000
_cell.length_c   1.000
_cell.angle_alpha   90.00
_cell.angle_beta   90.00
_cell.angle_gamma   90.00
#
_symmetry.space_group_name_H-M   'P 1'
#
loop_
_entity.id
_entity.type
_entity.pdbx_description
1 polymer ?
#
loop_
_entity_poly.entity_id
_entity_poly.type
_entity_poly.pdbx_seq_one_letter_code
_entity_poly.pdbx_strand_id
1 'polypeptide(L)'
;YPALTPLTASPHPHAHLAGISRTVTIRSHDTKPTFTTTDGFLFTHDGWSGPSVLDASHLAIRGRAGGARQDLLVQWTEHDADAWTSLLKMSRGTVRSMVGAALPRRLTDQLLSEADVDGTTALSQLRKADRRAVVDVLTRYPIPWTGDAGYKKAEVTGGGVALSEIDPITMESRRCPGLHLCGEILDAFGPIG
;
A
#
# COMPACT_ATOMS: atom_id res chain seq x y z
N TYR A 1 -11.70 1.10 -15.55
CA TYR A 1 -11.77 1.13 -14.09
C TYR A 1 -11.20 2.43 -13.54
N PRO A 2 -11.62 2.89 -12.34
CA PRO A 2 -10.97 4.03 -11.69
C PRO A 2 -9.52 3.67 -11.34
N ALA A 3 -8.55 4.51 -11.69
CA ALA A 3 -7.16 4.33 -11.35
C ALA A 3 -6.63 5.60 -10.65
N LEU A 4 -5.54 5.47 -9.90
CA LEU A 4 -5.03 6.51 -9.02
C LEU A 4 -6.15 7.05 -8.10
N THR A 5 -6.81 6.15 -7.38
CA THR A 5 -7.97 6.46 -6.51
C THR A 5 -7.74 5.98 -5.08
N PRO A 6 -8.24 6.68 -4.06
CA PRO A 6 -8.15 6.22 -2.68
C PRO A 6 -8.80 4.83 -2.50
N LEU A 7 -8.18 4.02 -1.63
CA LEU A 7 -8.75 2.76 -1.17
C LEU A 7 -9.63 3.00 0.06
N THR A 8 -10.73 2.28 0.17
CA THR A 8 -11.71 2.42 1.25
C THR A 8 -11.94 1.12 1.99
N ALA A 9 -12.52 1.20 3.19
CA ALA A 9 -12.98 0.02 3.93
C ALA A 9 -14.31 0.31 4.64
N SER A 10 -15.17 -0.70 4.70
CA SER A 10 -16.41 -0.62 5.47
C SER A 10 -16.64 -1.97 6.20
N PRO A 11 -16.58 -1.99 7.56
CA PRO A 11 -16.19 -0.88 8.43
C PRO A 11 -14.71 -0.49 8.26
N HIS A 12 -14.36 0.79 8.54
CA HIS A 12 -12.97 1.26 8.44
C HIS A 12 -12.25 1.13 9.79
N PRO A 13 -11.28 0.19 9.91
CA PRO A 13 -10.62 -0.09 11.19
C PRO A 13 -9.69 1.04 11.65
N HIS A 14 -9.22 1.88 10.72
CA HIS A 14 -8.24 2.93 10.98
C HIS A 14 -8.82 4.36 10.93
N ALA A 15 -10.14 4.53 11.01
CA ALA A 15 -10.78 5.87 10.95
C ALA A 15 -10.21 6.83 12.01
N HIS A 16 -9.85 6.32 13.19
CA HIS A 16 -9.25 7.10 14.29
C HIS A 16 -7.80 7.56 14.00
N LEU A 17 -7.15 7.02 12.97
CA LEU A 17 -5.82 7.45 12.52
C LEU A 17 -5.89 8.56 11.48
N ALA A 18 -7.08 8.99 11.06
CA ALA A 18 -7.25 10.04 10.05
C ALA A 18 -6.38 11.27 10.35
N GLY A 19 -5.76 11.80 9.30
CA GLY A 19 -4.80 12.91 9.34
C GLY A 19 -3.34 12.50 9.56
N ILE A 20 -3.04 11.24 9.89
CA ILE A 20 -1.65 10.77 9.91
C ILE A 20 -1.19 10.60 8.46
N SER A 21 -0.07 11.26 8.14
CA SER A 21 0.61 11.14 6.85
C SER A 21 2.08 10.79 7.06
N ARG A 22 2.62 9.93 6.20
CA ARG A 22 4.05 9.58 6.20
C ARG A 22 4.48 8.91 4.90
N THR A 23 5.76 8.96 4.60
CA THR A 23 6.36 8.16 3.53
C THR A 23 6.41 6.69 3.94
N VAL A 24 5.96 5.82 3.06
CA VAL A 24 5.97 4.35 3.22
C VAL A 24 6.39 3.69 1.92
N THR A 25 6.75 2.41 2.00
CA THR A 25 6.88 1.57 0.79
C THR A 25 5.70 0.61 0.72
N ILE A 26 4.98 0.62 -0.41
CA ILE A 26 3.92 -0.36 -0.71
C ILE A 26 4.45 -1.36 -1.73
N ARG A 27 4.17 -2.64 -1.49
CA ARG A 27 4.50 -3.74 -2.41
C ARG A 27 3.28 -4.59 -2.68
N SER A 28 3.16 -5.08 -3.93
CA SER A 28 2.25 -6.18 -4.26
C SER A 28 3.03 -7.48 -4.34
N HIS A 29 2.56 -8.52 -3.63
CA HIS A 29 3.25 -9.81 -3.57
C HIS A 29 2.97 -10.68 -4.81
N ASP A 30 1.79 -10.56 -5.40
CA ASP A 30 1.27 -11.53 -6.38
C ASP A 30 1.37 -11.07 -7.84
N THR A 31 2.00 -9.91 -8.09
CA THR A 31 2.21 -9.40 -9.45
C THR A 31 3.58 -9.79 -10.00
N LYS A 32 3.62 -10.08 -11.30
CA LYS A 32 4.90 -10.29 -12.03
C LYS A 32 4.95 -9.27 -13.18
N PRO A 33 5.89 -8.32 -13.17
CA PRO A 33 6.88 -8.07 -12.11
C PRO A 33 6.24 -7.58 -10.80
N THR A 34 6.95 -7.75 -9.67
CA THR A 34 6.50 -7.23 -8.38
C THR A 34 6.40 -5.71 -8.44
N PHE A 35 5.23 -5.18 -8.09
CA PHE A 35 5.05 -3.74 -7.98
C PHE A 35 5.64 -3.22 -6.66
N THR A 36 6.31 -2.08 -6.71
CA THR A 36 6.83 -1.39 -5.53
C THR A 36 6.77 0.11 -5.77
N THR A 37 6.23 0.85 -4.81
CA THR A 37 6.28 2.32 -4.78
C THR A 37 6.65 2.81 -3.39
N THR A 38 7.35 3.94 -3.30
CA THR A 38 7.75 4.58 -2.03
C THR A 38 7.39 6.05 -2.10
N ASP A 39 6.35 6.45 -1.36
CA ASP A 39 5.86 7.82 -1.32
C ASP A 39 4.91 8.05 -0.13
N GLY A 40 4.27 9.23 -0.07
CA GLY A 40 3.31 9.61 0.94
C GLY A 40 2.11 8.66 1.02
N PHE A 41 1.77 8.30 2.24
CA PHE A 41 0.58 7.54 2.63
C PHE A 41 -0.23 8.38 3.60
N LEU A 42 -1.53 8.47 3.39
CA LEU A 42 -2.44 9.27 4.21
C LEU A 42 -3.59 8.40 4.73
N PHE A 43 -3.77 8.38 6.05
CA PHE A 43 -4.99 7.88 6.67
C PHE A 43 -6.11 8.91 6.52
N THR A 44 -7.27 8.50 6.01
CA THR A 44 -8.46 9.32 5.87
C THR A 44 -9.61 8.78 6.73
N HIS A 45 -10.74 9.44 6.78
CA HIS A 45 -11.92 8.96 7.54
C HIS A 45 -12.57 7.72 6.90
N ASP A 46 -12.41 7.54 5.58
CA ASP A 46 -13.08 6.48 4.82
C ASP A 46 -12.10 5.36 4.37
N GLY A 47 -10.79 5.56 4.57
CA GLY A 47 -9.77 4.62 4.10
C GLY A 47 -8.37 5.22 4.03
N TRP A 48 -7.70 4.98 2.92
CA TRP A 48 -6.31 5.36 2.71
C TRP A 48 -6.12 6.06 1.38
N SER A 49 -5.24 7.05 1.36
CA SER A 49 -4.90 7.89 0.21
C SER A 49 -3.42 8.24 0.24
N GLY A 50 -3.02 9.22 -0.55
CA GLY A 50 -1.64 9.63 -0.75
C GLY A 50 -1.00 8.93 -1.93
N PRO A 51 0.08 9.48 -2.49
CA PRO A 51 0.67 9.02 -3.75
C PRO A 51 0.93 7.52 -3.77
N SER A 52 1.52 6.93 -2.71
CA SER A 52 1.80 5.49 -2.66
C SER A 52 0.54 4.62 -2.76
N VAL A 53 -0.57 5.04 -2.15
CA VAL A 53 -1.84 4.32 -2.20
C VAL A 53 -2.49 4.48 -3.57
N LEU A 54 -2.48 5.70 -4.12
CA LEU A 54 -3.05 5.99 -5.44
C LEU A 54 -2.33 5.17 -6.51
N ASP A 55 -1.01 5.18 -6.52
CA ASP A 55 -0.20 4.38 -7.44
C ASP A 55 -0.50 2.89 -7.37
N ALA A 56 -0.67 2.34 -6.15
CA ALA A 56 -0.94 0.93 -5.95
C ALA A 56 -2.41 0.52 -6.19
N SER A 57 -3.34 1.48 -6.21
CA SER A 57 -4.78 1.23 -6.22
C SER A 57 -5.26 0.40 -7.41
N HIS A 58 -4.63 0.59 -8.59
CA HIS A 58 -4.99 -0.14 -9.79
C HIS A 58 -4.84 -1.66 -9.65
N LEU A 59 -3.85 -2.12 -8.88
CA LEU A 59 -3.65 -3.55 -8.61
C LEU A 59 -4.81 -4.14 -7.81
N ALA A 60 -5.24 -3.42 -6.77
CA ALA A 60 -6.38 -3.81 -5.95
C ALA A 60 -7.67 -3.90 -6.78
N ILE A 61 -7.94 -2.89 -7.62
CA ILE A 61 -9.16 -2.79 -8.40
C ILE A 61 -9.18 -3.83 -9.53
N ARG A 62 -8.08 -3.99 -10.27
CA ARG A 62 -7.96 -5.01 -11.32
C ARG A 62 -8.06 -6.42 -10.76
N GLY A 63 -7.40 -6.69 -9.63
CA GLY A 63 -7.48 -7.98 -8.95
C GLY A 63 -8.92 -8.31 -8.56
N ARG A 64 -9.65 -7.35 -7.96
CA ARG A 64 -11.07 -7.52 -7.60
C ARG A 64 -11.95 -7.80 -8.84
N ALA A 65 -11.75 -7.06 -9.93
CA ALA A 65 -12.50 -7.28 -11.17
C ALA A 65 -12.19 -8.67 -11.79
N GLY A 66 -10.96 -9.17 -11.64
CA GLY A 66 -10.55 -10.50 -12.07
C GLY A 66 -10.90 -11.63 -11.10
N GLY A 67 -11.60 -11.34 -9.98
CA GLY A 67 -12.00 -12.34 -8.98
C GLY A 67 -10.89 -12.73 -8.00
N ALA A 68 -9.74 -12.06 -8.03
CA ALA A 68 -8.61 -12.32 -7.12
C ALA A 68 -8.27 -11.05 -6.33
N ARG A 69 -8.37 -11.11 -4.99
CA ARG A 69 -7.94 -10.02 -4.14
C ARG A 69 -6.41 -9.90 -4.20
N GLN A 70 -5.93 -8.70 -4.47
CA GLN A 70 -4.50 -8.38 -4.39
C GLN A 70 -4.16 -7.79 -3.04
N ASP A 71 -3.21 -8.39 -2.33
CA ASP A 71 -2.71 -7.85 -1.08
C ASP A 71 -1.66 -6.77 -1.36
N LEU A 72 -1.92 -5.59 -0.81
CA LEU A 72 -0.99 -4.47 -0.82
C LEU A 72 -0.33 -4.40 0.56
N LEU A 73 0.97 -4.67 0.58
CA LEU A 73 1.76 -4.76 1.81
C LEU A 73 2.53 -3.48 2.06
N VAL A 74 2.32 -2.88 3.23
CA VAL A 74 2.98 -1.64 3.65
C VAL A 74 4.19 -1.95 4.51
N GLN A 75 5.30 -1.34 4.17
CA GLN A 75 6.46 -1.18 5.04
C GLN A 75 6.45 0.26 5.57
N TRP A 76 6.28 0.43 6.87
CA TRP A 76 6.04 1.73 7.51
C TRP A 76 7.27 2.60 7.69
N THR A 77 8.46 2.04 7.63
CA THR A 77 9.74 2.74 7.84
C THR A 77 10.77 2.27 6.83
N GLU A 78 11.93 2.93 6.77
CA GLU A 78 13.07 2.50 5.97
C GLU A 78 13.71 1.18 6.44
N HIS A 79 13.47 0.78 7.70
CA HIS A 79 14.01 -0.45 8.26
C HIS A 79 13.29 -1.67 7.69
N ASP A 80 14.06 -2.61 7.17
CA ASP A 80 13.57 -3.93 6.76
C ASP A 80 13.38 -4.88 7.96
N ALA A 81 12.99 -6.13 7.67
CA ALA A 81 12.71 -7.12 8.70
C ALA A 81 13.93 -7.49 9.54
N ASP A 82 15.13 -7.51 8.95
CA ASP A 82 16.37 -7.85 9.66
C ASP A 82 16.82 -6.70 10.55
N ALA A 83 16.71 -5.46 10.07
CA ALA A 83 16.98 -4.26 10.85
C ALA A 83 16.06 -4.17 12.07
N TRP A 84 14.71 -4.31 11.88
CA TRP A 84 13.78 -4.34 12.99
C TRP A 84 14.00 -5.49 13.96
N THR A 85 14.31 -6.69 13.46
CA THR A 85 14.64 -7.84 14.32
C THR A 85 15.85 -7.55 15.20
N SER A 86 16.86 -6.91 14.64
CA SER A 86 18.08 -6.51 15.37
C SER A 86 17.79 -5.43 16.41
N LEU A 87 17.06 -4.38 16.04
CA LEU A 87 16.66 -3.31 16.96
C LEU A 87 15.87 -3.85 18.16
N LEU A 88 14.88 -4.73 17.91
CA LEU A 88 14.06 -5.34 18.97
C LEU A 88 14.81 -6.32 19.85
N LYS A 89 15.98 -6.83 19.42
CA LYS A 89 16.85 -7.72 20.23
C LYS A 89 17.88 -6.95 21.04
N MET A 90 18.46 -5.91 20.46
CA MET A 90 19.67 -5.25 21.02
C MET A 90 19.35 -4.02 21.85
N SER A 91 18.14 -3.47 21.72
CA SER A 91 17.75 -2.24 22.40
C SER A 91 17.21 -2.50 23.81
N ARG A 92 17.15 -1.40 24.59
CA ARG A 92 16.53 -1.39 25.93
C ARG A 92 15.23 -0.61 25.91
N GLY A 93 14.40 -0.82 26.92
CA GLY A 93 13.10 -0.15 27.04
C GLY A 93 11.94 -1.08 26.69
N THR A 94 10.81 -0.51 26.29
CA THR A 94 9.60 -1.24 25.93
C THR A 94 9.42 -1.32 24.41
N VAL A 95 8.61 -2.27 23.94
CA VAL A 95 8.26 -2.40 22.52
C VAL A 95 7.66 -1.10 21.99
N ARG A 96 6.72 -0.49 22.75
CA ARG A 96 6.12 0.81 22.39
C ARG A 96 7.15 1.92 22.25
N SER A 97 8.11 2.00 23.17
CA SER A 97 9.11 3.07 23.10
C SER A 97 10.02 2.91 21.88
N MET A 98 10.36 1.67 21.52
CA MET A 98 11.20 1.37 20.37
C MET A 98 10.49 1.70 19.05
N VAL A 99 9.27 1.17 18.86
CA VAL A 99 8.49 1.43 17.64
C VAL A 99 8.07 2.89 17.55
N GLY A 100 7.69 3.50 18.68
CA GLY A 100 7.27 4.91 18.77
C GLY A 100 8.39 5.92 18.51
N ALA A 101 9.66 5.50 18.54
CA ALA A 101 10.78 6.35 18.10
C ALA A 101 10.78 6.56 16.57
N ALA A 102 10.18 5.64 15.81
CA ALA A 102 10.11 5.70 14.35
C ALA A 102 8.71 6.05 13.81
N LEU A 103 7.64 5.85 14.61
CA LEU A 103 6.26 6.01 14.18
C LEU A 103 5.45 6.95 15.09
N PRO A 104 4.44 7.67 14.57
CA PRO A 104 3.49 8.40 15.39
C PRO A 104 2.82 7.51 16.42
N ARG A 105 2.63 8.02 17.65
CA ARG A 105 2.09 7.24 18.77
C ARG A 105 0.80 6.50 18.45
N ARG A 106 -0.19 7.18 17.84
CA ARG A 106 -1.47 6.54 17.48
C ARG A 106 -1.29 5.35 16.53
N LEU A 107 -0.40 5.49 15.55
CA LEU A 107 -0.08 4.40 14.62
C LEU A 107 0.68 3.27 15.32
N THR A 108 1.64 3.61 16.18
CA THR A 108 2.36 2.61 16.99
C THR A 108 1.40 1.78 17.83
N ASP A 109 0.50 2.43 18.57
CA ASP A 109 -0.47 1.75 19.44
C ASP A 109 -1.40 0.84 18.62
N GLN A 110 -1.85 1.29 17.44
CA GLN A 110 -2.68 0.49 16.54
C GLN A 110 -1.94 -0.76 16.03
N LEU A 111 -0.73 -0.59 15.48
CA LEU A 111 0.02 -1.71 14.93
C LEU A 111 0.39 -2.76 16.00
N LEU A 112 0.73 -2.32 17.21
CA LEU A 112 0.99 -3.25 18.32
C LEU A 112 -0.27 -3.98 18.77
N SER A 113 -1.42 -3.31 18.79
CA SER A 113 -2.72 -3.94 19.06
C SER A 113 -3.06 -5.01 18.02
N GLU A 114 -2.85 -4.74 16.74
CA GLU A 114 -3.10 -5.70 15.65
C GLU A 114 -2.10 -6.86 15.64
N ALA A 115 -0.89 -6.64 16.16
CA ALA A 115 0.09 -7.71 16.38
C ALA A 115 -0.21 -8.56 17.61
N ASP A 116 -1.23 -8.21 18.41
CA ASP A 116 -1.55 -8.80 19.72
C ASP A 116 -0.35 -8.77 20.67
N VAL A 117 0.38 -7.65 20.70
CA VAL A 117 1.57 -7.45 21.53
C VAL A 117 1.36 -6.29 22.49
N ASP A 118 1.50 -6.56 23.80
CA ASP A 118 1.51 -5.50 24.80
C ASP A 118 2.73 -4.59 24.64
N GLY A 119 2.48 -3.35 24.22
CA GLY A 119 3.51 -2.35 24.02
C GLY A 119 4.32 -1.98 25.27
N THR A 120 3.85 -2.33 26.47
CA THR A 120 4.57 -2.12 27.75
C THR A 120 5.59 -3.21 28.03
N THR A 121 5.56 -4.32 27.28
CA THR A 121 6.51 -5.42 27.41
C THR A 121 7.94 -4.92 27.22
N ALA A 122 8.81 -5.26 28.19
CA ALA A 122 10.23 -4.96 28.06
C ALA A 122 10.85 -5.76 26.91
N LEU A 123 11.71 -5.11 26.10
CA LEU A 123 12.36 -5.77 24.96
C LEU A 123 13.16 -7.02 25.36
N SER A 124 13.73 -7.03 26.58
CA SER A 124 14.44 -8.19 27.13
C SER A 124 13.53 -9.40 27.41
N GLN A 125 12.23 -9.17 27.55
CA GLN A 125 11.23 -10.21 27.82
C GLN A 125 10.36 -10.53 26.57
N LEU A 126 10.59 -9.84 25.45
CA LEU A 126 9.82 -10.02 24.22
C LEU A 126 10.07 -11.40 23.63
N ARG A 127 9.05 -12.26 23.63
CA ARG A 127 9.12 -13.61 23.07
C ARG A 127 9.42 -13.57 21.57
N LYS A 128 10.01 -14.64 21.05
CA LYS A 128 10.36 -14.74 19.61
C LYS A 128 9.14 -14.60 18.71
N ALA A 129 7.99 -15.18 19.11
CA ALA A 129 6.75 -15.09 18.35
C ALA A 129 6.24 -13.64 18.28
N ASP A 130 6.18 -12.95 19.43
CA ASP A 130 5.71 -11.55 19.52
C ASP A 130 6.63 -10.62 18.73
N ARG A 131 7.95 -10.83 18.81
CA ARG A 131 8.93 -10.09 18.01
C ARG A 131 8.66 -10.24 16.51
N ARG A 132 8.38 -11.48 16.06
CA ARG A 132 8.04 -11.73 14.66
C ARG A 132 6.75 -11.02 14.26
N ALA A 133 5.70 -11.08 15.09
CA ALA A 133 4.44 -10.39 14.83
C ALA A 133 4.65 -8.87 14.70
N VAL A 134 5.47 -8.26 15.60
CA VAL A 134 5.82 -6.84 15.50
C VAL A 134 6.58 -6.54 14.20
N VAL A 135 7.55 -7.36 13.83
CA VAL A 135 8.30 -7.18 12.57
C VAL A 135 7.37 -7.28 11.35
N ASP A 136 6.48 -8.26 11.34
CA ASP A 136 5.54 -8.47 10.23
C ASP A 136 4.60 -7.27 10.05
N VAL A 137 4.01 -6.73 11.12
CA VAL A 137 3.14 -5.54 11.01
C VAL A 137 3.91 -4.26 10.65
N LEU A 138 5.21 -4.19 10.93
CA LEU A 138 6.05 -3.04 10.60
C LEU A 138 6.57 -3.07 9.15
N THR A 139 6.74 -4.25 8.57
CA THR A 139 7.43 -4.41 7.28
C THR A 139 6.58 -5.02 6.16
N ARG A 140 5.44 -5.63 6.51
CA ARG A 140 4.58 -6.36 5.56
C ARG A 140 3.09 -6.25 5.94
N TYR A 141 2.68 -5.07 6.41
CA TYR A 141 1.31 -4.84 6.85
C TYR A 141 0.32 -4.89 5.67
N PRO A 142 -0.64 -5.82 5.64
CA PRO A 142 -1.63 -5.86 4.57
C PRO A 142 -2.68 -4.76 4.79
N ILE A 143 -2.87 -3.87 3.81
CA ILE A 143 -3.94 -2.86 3.89
C ILE A 143 -5.29 -3.58 3.86
N PRO A 144 -6.15 -3.39 4.89
CA PRO A 144 -7.45 -4.09 4.97
C PRO A 144 -8.53 -3.39 4.14
N TRP A 145 -8.23 -3.05 2.88
CA TRP A 145 -9.17 -2.41 1.96
C TRP A 145 -10.31 -3.36 1.56
N THR A 146 -11.51 -2.80 1.36
CA THR A 146 -12.69 -3.53 0.88
C THR A 146 -13.29 -2.91 -0.37
N GLY A 147 -12.89 -1.69 -0.72
CA GLY A 147 -13.38 -0.93 -1.86
C GLY A 147 -12.42 0.17 -2.29
N ASP A 148 -12.90 1.01 -3.16
CA ASP A 148 -12.22 2.20 -3.65
C ASP A 148 -13.20 3.39 -3.69
N ALA A 149 -12.67 4.61 -3.84
CA ALA A 149 -13.48 5.82 -3.90
C ALA A 149 -14.13 6.08 -5.28
N GLY A 150 -13.91 5.19 -6.23
CA GLY A 150 -14.51 5.22 -7.56
C GLY A 150 -14.05 6.40 -8.41
N TYR A 151 -14.74 6.58 -9.55
CA TYR A 151 -14.44 7.65 -10.53
C TYR A 151 -14.57 9.07 -9.97
N LYS A 152 -15.29 9.28 -8.88
CA LYS A 152 -15.41 10.62 -8.26
C LYS A 152 -14.10 11.12 -7.65
N LYS A 153 -13.16 10.21 -7.37
CA LYS A 153 -11.88 10.50 -6.73
C LYS A 153 -10.68 9.94 -7.51
N ALA A 154 -10.93 9.26 -8.62
CA ALA A 154 -9.89 8.77 -9.50
C ALA A 154 -9.26 9.93 -10.28
N GLU A 155 -7.94 9.98 -10.35
CA GLU A 155 -7.22 10.98 -11.16
C GLU A 155 -7.24 10.60 -12.64
N VAL A 156 -7.29 9.29 -12.96
CA VAL A 156 -7.32 8.79 -14.34
C VAL A 156 -8.23 7.58 -14.48
N THR A 157 -8.59 7.26 -15.73
CA THR A 157 -9.26 6.01 -16.09
C THR A 157 -8.22 4.99 -16.54
N GLY A 158 -8.14 3.87 -15.84
CA GLY A 158 -7.31 2.74 -16.24
C GLY A 158 -8.10 1.73 -17.09
N GLY A 159 -7.40 0.93 -17.86
CA GLY A 159 -7.96 0.06 -18.88
C GLY A 159 -8.07 0.77 -20.23
N GLY A 160 -8.56 0.08 -21.25
CA GLY A 160 -8.65 0.58 -22.60
C GLY A 160 -7.97 -0.34 -23.59
N VAL A 161 -7.43 0.23 -24.65
CA VAL A 161 -6.76 -0.55 -25.70
C VAL A 161 -5.39 -1.02 -25.18
N ALA A 162 -5.17 -2.33 -25.23
CA ALA A 162 -3.93 -2.92 -24.77
C ALA A 162 -2.73 -2.40 -25.58
N LEU A 163 -1.63 -2.03 -24.92
CA LEU A 163 -0.43 -1.53 -25.59
C LEU A 163 0.17 -2.53 -26.59
N SER A 164 -0.04 -3.84 -26.38
CA SER A 164 0.37 -4.89 -27.33
C SER A 164 -0.34 -4.81 -28.68
N GLU A 165 -1.49 -4.12 -28.75
CA GLU A 165 -2.29 -3.95 -29.97
C GLU A 165 -1.96 -2.65 -30.72
N ILE A 166 -1.00 -1.87 -30.22
CA ILE A 166 -0.58 -0.59 -30.79
C ILE A 166 0.89 -0.68 -31.24
N ASP A 167 1.19 -0.10 -32.39
CA ASP A 167 2.57 0.15 -32.79
C ASP A 167 3.11 1.34 -31.99
N PRO A 168 4.20 1.19 -31.20
CA PRO A 168 4.67 2.25 -30.30
C PRO A 168 5.34 3.41 -31.04
N ILE A 169 5.66 3.29 -32.34
CA ILE A 169 6.30 4.33 -33.14
C ILE A 169 5.25 5.17 -33.85
N THR A 170 4.30 4.51 -34.52
CA THR A 170 3.27 5.17 -35.33
C THR A 170 1.97 5.44 -34.56
N MET A 171 1.79 4.82 -33.40
CA MET A 171 0.54 4.80 -32.63
C MET A 171 -0.64 4.18 -33.40
N GLU A 172 -0.36 3.43 -34.47
CA GLU A 172 -1.35 2.75 -35.30
C GLU A 172 -1.81 1.45 -34.63
N SER A 173 -3.11 1.16 -34.75
CA SER A 173 -3.67 -0.09 -34.29
C SER A 173 -3.17 -1.26 -35.16
N ARG A 174 -2.64 -2.30 -34.53
CA ARG A 174 -2.24 -3.55 -35.21
C ARG A 174 -3.43 -4.36 -35.74
N ARG A 175 -4.64 -4.04 -35.28
CA ARG A 175 -5.89 -4.72 -35.68
C ARG A 175 -6.66 -3.98 -36.73
N CYS A 176 -6.54 -2.65 -36.79
CA CYS A 176 -7.32 -1.81 -37.67
C CYS A 176 -6.38 -0.84 -38.40
N PRO A 177 -5.91 -1.18 -39.60
CA PRO A 177 -5.01 -0.32 -40.38
C PRO A 177 -5.63 1.07 -40.61
N GLY A 178 -4.82 2.11 -40.49
CA GLY A 178 -5.25 3.51 -40.64
C GLY A 178 -5.88 4.12 -39.39
N LEU A 179 -6.09 3.34 -38.30
CA LEU A 179 -6.59 3.82 -37.02
C LEU A 179 -5.41 4.11 -36.08
N HIS A 180 -5.24 5.38 -35.68
CA HIS A 180 -4.23 5.80 -34.72
C HIS A 180 -4.89 6.17 -33.39
N LEU A 181 -4.29 5.69 -32.26
CA LEU A 181 -4.86 5.84 -30.90
C LEU A 181 -3.81 6.40 -29.96
N CYS A 182 -4.15 7.41 -29.16
CA CYS A 182 -3.26 8.01 -28.17
C CYS A 182 -4.03 8.55 -26.96
N GLY A 183 -3.31 8.81 -25.86
CA GLY A 183 -3.90 9.34 -24.62
C GLY A 183 -4.57 8.25 -23.77
N GLU A 184 -5.51 8.64 -22.90
CA GLU A 184 -6.14 7.77 -21.90
C GLU A 184 -7.01 6.64 -22.47
N ILE A 185 -7.24 6.60 -23.79
CA ILE A 185 -7.88 5.45 -24.43
C ILE A 185 -6.99 4.21 -24.40
N LEU A 186 -5.69 4.38 -24.21
CA LEU A 186 -4.74 3.29 -24.05
C LEU A 186 -4.72 2.79 -22.60
N ASP A 187 -4.46 1.48 -22.39
CA ASP A 187 -4.24 0.92 -21.04
C ASP A 187 -2.83 1.30 -20.55
N ALA A 188 -2.63 2.59 -20.34
CA ALA A 188 -1.38 3.16 -19.86
C ALA A 188 -1.65 4.43 -19.05
N PHE A 189 -1.03 4.52 -17.88
CA PHE A 189 -0.93 5.73 -17.07
C PHE A 189 0.36 5.70 -16.25
N GLY A 190 0.87 6.90 -15.90
CA GLY A 190 2.04 7.05 -15.06
C GLY A 190 1.70 7.04 -13.57
N PRO A 191 2.72 7.08 -12.68
CA PRO A 191 2.50 7.34 -11.26
C PRO A 191 1.92 8.73 -11.07
N ILE A 192 1.29 8.94 -9.89
CA ILE A 192 0.83 10.28 -9.50
C ILE A 192 2.02 11.22 -9.35
N GLY A 193 1.94 12.41 -9.96
CA GLY A 193 2.99 13.42 -9.92
C GLY A 193 2.74 14.52 -8.91
#